data_5b41c04056cd408e833048dffd326ca5
#
_entry.id   5b41c04056cd408e833048dffd326ca5
#
_cell.length_a   1.000
_cell.length_b   1.000
_cell.length_c   1.000
_cell.angle_alpha   90.00
_cell.angle_beta   90.00
_cell.angle_gamma   90.00
#
_symmetry.space_group_name_H-M   'P 1'
#
loop_
_entity.id
_entity.type
_entity.pdbx_description
1 polymer ?
#
loop_
_entity_poly.entity_id
_entity_poly.type
_entity_poly.pdbx_seq_one_letter_code
_entity_poly.pdbx_strand_id
1 'polypeptide(L)'
;QIDIDNFIIYNVIQIYGDNQDWPGNNIKYWKSDGGKWRWILYDTDFSFSGQWWAWDVNNHYLINTLNFVLSGIQTNWANAPWATLMLRRLIQNTEFRNKFVNRYADELNTRFLASDVVQHFNDIYDVILDEVPDHMQRWNSNDNPYYFVEHMINFAVNRPEYAKEHILSELNLPNYHNVSLENSTPEFGFIRVNNNLKIQELIWNGDYFEEVPITLKAVPEFGYTFSHWSGGVDSNEEEINVDVYEEIEITAHFVEDQTPTDLNIVINEINYKSSDEFNSDDWIELYNPNSYSVNISNWIFTDDNDANTYVFPENTIIQEESYLVIVKDIDDFSASFSEISNYVGEFDFGLSSSSDAIRIFNSEMVIQDEVYYTSSFPWPDLGNGDGYTLELISPSLDNSLPESWTNFNEYGSPNEVNSPTASINNIEQIKAVLWPNPVENSLNITLNIDYSTTYSIDLFDLKGVNLKTIFNGNLGLGDININYQTGNLSAGIYLIKISSSDGIYKIIKFIKK
;
A
#
# COMPACT_ATOMS: atom_id res chain seq x y z
N GLN A 1 -23.23 8.45 -8.01
CA GLN A 1 -21.88 8.84 -8.41
C GLN A 1 -21.06 7.60 -8.76
N ILE A 2 -19.99 7.76 -9.54
CA ILE A 2 -19.04 6.73 -9.95
C ILE A 2 -17.70 7.03 -9.29
N ASP A 3 -17.01 6.02 -8.82
CA ASP A 3 -15.61 6.09 -8.44
C ASP A 3 -14.76 6.15 -9.72
N ILE A 4 -14.28 7.33 -10.04
CA ILE A 4 -13.57 7.59 -11.32
C ILE A 4 -12.21 6.89 -11.33
N ASP A 5 -11.51 6.86 -10.21
CA ASP A 5 -10.18 6.21 -10.13
C ASP A 5 -10.31 4.70 -10.29
N ASN A 6 -11.27 4.08 -9.59
CA ASN A 6 -11.58 2.66 -9.78
C ASN A 6 -12.01 2.37 -11.22
N PHE A 7 -12.84 3.22 -11.83
CA PHE A 7 -13.26 3.03 -13.22
C PHE A 7 -12.10 3.12 -14.20
N ILE A 8 -11.19 4.08 -13.99
CA ILE A 8 -10.00 4.23 -14.84
C ILE A 8 -9.10 3.01 -14.73
N ILE A 9 -8.67 2.64 -13.52
CA ILE A 9 -7.74 1.51 -13.34
C ILE A 9 -8.35 0.19 -13.81
N TYR A 10 -9.65 -0.04 -13.58
CA TYR A 10 -10.35 -1.20 -14.13
C TYR A 10 -10.24 -1.29 -15.65
N ASN A 11 -10.49 -0.18 -16.38
CA ASN A 11 -10.37 -0.15 -17.83
C ASN A 11 -8.91 -0.29 -18.29
N VAL A 12 -7.97 0.34 -17.61
CA VAL A 12 -6.53 0.25 -17.93
C VAL A 12 -6.05 -1.20 -17.86
N ILE A 13 -6.39 -1.94 -16.80
CA ILE A 13 -6.00 -3.35 -16.65
C ILE A 13 -6.60 -4.22 -17.77
N GLN A 14 -7.88 -4.05 -18.08
CA GLN A 14 -8.56 -4.80 -19.13
C GLN A 14 -7.96 -4.53 -20.53
N ILE A 15 -7.64 -3.26 -20.81
CA ILE A 15 -7.05 -2.84 -22.09
C ILE A 15 -5.60 -3.31 -22.21
N TYR A 16 -4.80 -3.14 -21.15
CA TYR A 16 -3.42 -3.60 -21.14
C TYR A 16 -3.34 -5.12 -21.32
N GLY A 17 -4.15 -5.86 -20.57
CA GLY A 17 -4.18 -7.32 -20.62
C GLY A 17 -4.74 -7.90 -21.92
N ASP A 18 -5.26 -7.08 -22.85
CA ASP A 18 -5.94 -7.52 -24.08
C ASP A 18 -7.10 -8.49 -23.79
N ASN A 19 -7.98 -8.14 -22.84
CA ASN A 19 -9.14 -8.98 -22.55
C ASN A 19 -10.19 -8.88 -23.65
N GLN A 20 -10.31 -9.92 -24.47
CA GLN A 20 -11.23 -9.99 -25.61
C GLN A 20 -12.65 -10.45 -25.22
N ASP A 21 -12.87 -10.85 -23.99
CA ASP A 21 -14.18 -11.22 -23.44
C ASP A 21 -14.81 -10.07 -22.61
N TRP A 22 -14.36 -8.87 -22.85
CA TRP A 22 -14.75 -7.62 -22.21
C TRP A 22 -14.89 -6.52 -23.30
N PRO A 23 -15.73 -5.46 -23.16
CA PRO A 23 -16.56 -5.08 -22.02
C PRO A 23 -18.04 -5.51 -22.13
N GLY A 24 -18.47 -6.22 -23.14
CA GLY A 24 -19.87 -6.68 -23.30
C GLY A 24 -20.23 -7.88 -22.44
N ASN A 25 -19.21 -8.51 -21.84
CA ASN A 25 -19.29 -9.61 -20.90
C ASN A 25 -18.34 -9.35 -19.72
N ASN A 26 -18.40 -10.21 -18.72
CA ASN A 26 -17.48 -10.18 -17.57
C ASN A 26 -17.41 -8.81 -16.87
N ILE A 27 -18.55 -8.13 -16.76
CA ILE A 27 -18.69 -6.88 -16.02
C ILE A 27 -19.42 -7.14 -14.71
N LYS A 28 -18.77 -6.79 -13.60
CA LYS A 28 -19.39 -6.70 -12.28
C LYS A 28 -19.10 -5.33 -11.67
N TYR A 29 -20.10 -4.81 -11.01
CA TYR A 29 -19.97 -3.55 -10.27
C TYR A 29 -20.84 -3.61 -9.02
N TRP A 30 -20.48 -2.84 -8.04
CA TRP A 30 -21.18 -2.78 -6.76
C TRP A 30 -21.19 -1.35 -6.23
N LYS A 31 -22.00 -1.15 -5.23
CA LYS A 31 -22.11 0.11 -4.51
C LYS A 31 -22.67 -0.17 -3.13
N SER A 32 -22.07 0.40 -2.08
CA SER A 32 -22.67 0.48 -0.75
C SER A 32 -23.73 1.59 -0.69
N ASP A 33 -24.54 1.60 0.35
CA ASP A 33 -25.49 2.70 0.59
C ASP A 33 -24.71 4.00 0.81
N GLY A 34 -25.11 5.06 0.09
CA GLY A 34 -24.38 6.33 0.09
C GLY A 34 -23.10 6.36 -0.76
N GLY A 35 -22.46 5.23 -0.99
CA GLY A 35 -21.17 5.13 -1.67
C GLY A 35 -21.19 5.39 -3.17
N LYS A 36 -20.05 5.25 -3.82
CA LYS A 36 -19.83 5.37 -5.28
C LYS A 36 -19.92 4.00 -5.95
N TRP A 37 -20.33 3.96 -7.22
CA TRP A 37 -20.25 2.76 -8.05
C TRP A 37 -18.79 2.41 -8.35
N ARG A 38 -18.41 1.15 -8.12
CA ARG A 38 -17.09 0.58 -8.35
C ARG A 38 -17.18 -0.67 -9.22
N TRP A 39 -16.19 -0.88 -10.09
CA TRP A 39 -16.05 -2.07 -10.92
C TRP A 39 -15.17 -3.09 -10.22
N ILE A 40 -15.52 -4.35 -10.39
CA ILE A 40 -14.77 -5.51 -9.86
C ILE A 40 -14.03 -6.14 -11.03
N LEU A 41 -12.71 -6.24 -10.93
CA LEU A 41 -11.92 -7.02 -11.87
C LEU A 41 -12.16 -8.50 -11.59
N TYR A 42 -12.66 -9.22 -12.60
CA TYR A 42 -12.97 -10.63 -12.47
C TYR A 42 -12.97 -11.28 -13.84
N ASP A 43 -12.73 -12.60 -13.90
CA ASP A 43 -12.81 -13.40 -15.12
C ASP A 43 -11.91 -12.83 -16.24
N THR A 44 -10.60 -12.81 -15.96
CA THR A 44 -9.58 -12.24 -16.83
C THR A 44 -8.73 -13.31 -17.52
N ASP A 45 -9.25 -14.54 -17.61
CA ASP A 45 -8.58 -15.68 -18.24
C ASP A 45 -8.34 -15.51 -19.75
N PHE A 46 -9.05 -14.55 -20.37
CA PHE A 46 -8.83 -14.13 -21.76
C PHE A 46 -7.76 -13.05 -21.91
N SER A 47 -7.04 -12.73 -20.86
CA SER A 47 -5.98 -11.74 -20.89
C SER A 47 -4.60 -12.37 -21.09
N PHE A 48 -3.60 -11.54 -21.38
CA PHE A 48 -2.17 -11.90 -21.47
C PHE A 48 -1.88 -13.06 -22.44
N SER A 49 -2.55 -13.14 -23.58
CA SER A 49 -2.45 -14.26 -24.52
C SER A 49 -2.92 -15.61 -23.95
N GLY A 50 -3.72 -15.63 -22.89
CA GLY A 50 -4.25 -16.83 -22.26
C GLY A 50 -5.32 -17.57 -23.07
N GLN A 51 -5.67 -17.08 -24.25
CA GLN A 51 -6.73 -17.65 -25.10
C GLN A 51 -6.25 -18.89 -25.85
N TRP A 52 -6.51 -20.07 -25.29
CA TRP A 52 -6.11 -21.37 -25.86
C TRP A 52 -6.71 -21.68 -27.24
N TRP A 53 -7.79 -21.01 -27.64
CA TRP A 53 -8.44 -21.18 -28.96
C TRP A 53 -8.06 -20.09 -29.96
N ALA A 54 -7.27 -19.09 -29.56
CA ALA A 54 -6.86 -18.04 -30.49
C ALA A 54 -5.89 -18.60 -31.52
N TRP A 55 -6.16 -18.32 -32.80
CA TRP A 55 -5.38 -18.83 -33.92
C TRP A 55 -3.95 -18.29 -33.97
N ASP A 56 -3.68 -17.18 -33.28
CA ASP A 56 -2.38 -16.53 -33.19
C ASP A 56 -2.10 -16.00 -31.79
N VAL A 57 -1.90 -16.91 -30.86
CA VAL A 57 -1.52 -16.57 -29.47
C VAL A 57 -0.17 -15.85 -29.37
N ASN A 58 0.66 -15.95 -30.44
CA ASN A 58 2.03 -15.41 -30.39
C ASN A 58 2.11 -13.90 -30.47
N ASN A 59 1.09 -13.21 -30.96
CA ASN A 59 1.14 -11.77 -31.29
C ASN A 59 0.05 -10.94 -30.61
N HIS A 60 -0.60 -11.43 -29.57
CA HIS A 60 -1.64 -10.69 -28.86
C HIS A 60 -1.18 -9.34 -28.28
N TYR A 61 0.10 -9.18 -27.98
CA TYR A 61 0.66 -7.89 -27.56
C TYR A 61 0.53 -6.78 -28.62
N LEU A 62 0.34 -7.16 -29.92
CA LEU A 62 0.10 -6.22 -31.02
C LEU A 62 -1.35 -5.70 -31.06
N ILE A 63 -2.31 -6.39 -30.44
CA ILE A 63 -3.73 -6.06 -30.56
C ILE A 63 -4.00 -4.71 -29.89
N ASN A 64 -4.57 -3.79 -30.67
CA ASN A 64 -4.96 -2.48 -30.16
C ASN A 64 -6.32 -2.55 -29.45
N THR A 65 -6.29 -3.00 -28.21
CA THR A 65 -7.49 -3.11 -27.36
C THR A 65 -8.05 -1.73 -26.98
N LEU A 66 -7.24 -0.69 -27.01
CA LEU A 66 -7.73 0.68 -26.85
C LEU A 66 -8.65 1.07 -28.04
N ASN A 67 -8.25 0.77 -29.27
CA ASN A 67 -9.12 0.91 -30.45
C ASN A 67 -10.38 0.04 -30.33
N PHE A 68 -10.22 -1.20 -29.90
CA PHE A 68 -11.32 -2.13 -29.70
C PHE A 68 -12.46 -1.55 -28.84
N VAL A 69 -12.14 -0.72 -27.86
CA VAL A 69 -13.14 -0.09 -26.98
C VAL A 69 -13.49 1.35 -27.38
N LEU A 70 -12.62 2.09 -28.06
CA LEU A 70 -12.85 3.50 -28.39
C LEU A 70 -13.47 3.73 -29.76
N SER A 71 -13.27 2.85 -30.74
CA SER A 71 -13.79 3.03 -32.11
C SER A 71 -15.31 3.11 -32.19
N GLY A 72 -16.00 2.46 -31.27
CA GLY A 72 -17.46 2.31 -31.31
C GLY A 72 -17.94 1.36 -32.42
N ILE A 73 -17.04 0.65 -33.09
CA ILE A 73 -17.30 -0.34 -34.13
C ILE A 73 -17.28 -1.72 -33.46
N GLN A 74 -18.37 -2.46 -33.63
CA GLN A 74 -18.40 -3.82 -33.13
C GLN A 74 -17.58 -4.74 -34.03
N THR A 75 -16.51 -5.31 -33.49
CA THR A 75 -15.64 -6.27 -34.18
C THR A 75 -15.83 -7.71 -33.70
N ASN A 76 -16.32 -7.86 -32.47
CA ASN A 76 -16.77 -9.13 -31.93
C ASN A 76 -18.01 -8.92 -31.03
N TRP A 77 -18.51 -9.97 -30.42
CA TRP A 77 -19.69 -9.92 -29.54
C TRP A 77 -19.46 -9.12 -28.24
N ALA A 78 -18.21 -9.01 -27.76
CA ALA A 78 -17.88 -8.38 -26.49
C ALA A 78 -17.80 -6.84 -26.58
N ASN A 79 -17.41 -6.26 -27.73
CA ASN A 79 -17.27 -4.80 -27.85
C ASN A 79 -18.48 -4.10 -28.51
N ALA A 80 -19.67 -4.56 -28.20
CA ALA A 80 -20.88 -3.92 -28.70
C ALA A 80 -20.92 -2.42 -28.33
N PRO A 81 -21.43 -1.53 -29.22
CA PRO A 81 -21.36 -0.07 -29.02
C PRO A 81 -21.98 0.44 -27.71
N TRP A 82 -22.95 -0.28 -27.15
CA TRP A 82 -23.56 0.06 -25.86
C TRP A 82 -22.59 -0.22 -24.68
N ALA A 83 -21.80 -1.30 -24.77
CA ALA A 83 -20.88 -1.71 -23.73
C ALA A 83 -19.70 -0.75 -23.57
N THR A 84 -19.25 -0.15 -24.68
CA THR A 84 -18.12 0.80 -24.72
C THR A 84 -18.54 2.26 -24.55
N LEU A 85 -19.87 2.55 -24.52
CA LEU A 85 -20.40 3.91 -24.59
C LEU A 85 -19.86 4.82 -23.47
N MET A 86 -19.77 4.32 -22.26
CA MET A 86 -19.38 5.13 -21.10
C MET A 86 -17.93 5.59 -21.23
N LEU A 87 -16.99 4.68 -21.48
CA LEU A 87 -15.59 5.03 -21.67
C LEU A 87 -15.41 6.00 -22.86
N ARG A 88 -16.04 5.70 -24.01
CA ARG A 88 -15.99 6.57 -25.21
C ARG A 88 -16.52 7.97 -24.99
N ARG A 89 -17.47 8.15 -24.07
CA ARG A 89 -18.00 9.48 -23.74
C ARG A 89 -17.13 10.21 -22.72
N LEU A 90 -16.64 9.51 -21.72
CA LEU A 90 -15.78 10.09 -20.70
C LEU A 90 -14.44 10.55 -21.28
N ILE A 91 -13.84 9.76 -22.19
CA ILE A 91 -12.54 10.11 -22.82
C ILE A 91 -12.61 11.39 -23.67
N GLN A 92 -13.81 11.85 -24.06
CA GLN A 92 -14.01 13.13 -24.75
C GLN A 92 -13.86 14.35 -23.84
N ASN A 93 -13.95 14.16 -22.52
CA ASN A 93 -13.63 15.17 -21.53
C ASN A 93 -12.11 15.20 -21.32
N THR A 94 -11.49 16.35 -21.48
CA THR A 94 -10.03 16.50 -21.41
C THR A 94 -9.47 16.11 -20.06
N GLU A 95 -10.12 16.49 -18.98
CA GLU A 95 -9.69 16.15 -17.61
C GLU A 95 -9.71 14.63 -17.40
N PHE A 96 -10.79 13.97 -17.75
CA PHE A 96 -10.87 12.51 -17.67
C PHE A 96 -9.85 11.83 -18.59
N ARG A 97 -9.68 12.31 -19.83
CA ARG A 97 -8.68 11.78 -20.75
C ARG A 97 -7.28 11.86 -20.18
N ASN A 98 -6.90 13.01 -19.66
CA ASN A 98 -5.58 13.22 -19.07
C ASN A 98 -5.37 12.32 -17.84
N LYS A 99 -6.38 12.21 -16.98
CA LYS A 99 -6.34 11.32 -15.83
C LYS A 99 -6.22 9.84 -16.26
N PHE A 100 -6.93 9.42 -17.30
CA PHE A 100 -6.84 8.08 -17.86
C PHE A 100 -5.44 7.79 -18.45
N VAL A 101 -4.88 8.71 -19.24
CA VAL A 101 -3.55 8.57 -19.84
C VAL A 101 -2.48 8.54 -18.77
N ASN A 102 -2.51 9.47 -17.82
CA ASN A 102 -1.55 9.51 -16.71
C ASN A 102 -1.62 8.23 -15.87
N ARG A 103 -2.82 7.76 -15.53
CA ARG A 103 -2.95 6.49 -14.81
C ARG A 103 -2.40 5.31 -15.59
N TYR A 104 -2.60 5.27 -16.91
CA TYR A 104 -2.02 4.22 -17.75
C TYR A 104 -0.49 4.32 -17.80
N ALA A 105 0.05 5.54 -17.94
CA ALA A 105 1.49 5.77 -17.88
C ALA A 105 2.08 5.35 -16.53
N ASP A 106 1.46 5.72 -15.43
CA ASP A 106 1.89 5.34 -14.08
C ASP A 106 2.00 3.81 -13.95
N GLU A 107 1.01 3.05 -14.46
CA GLU A 107 1.06 1.58 -14.43
C GLU A 107 2.13 1.02 -15.37
N LEU A 108 2.33 1.61 -16.57
CA LEU A 108 3.40 1.20 -17.51
C LEU A 108 4.79 1.44 -16.92
N ASN A 109 4.95 2.48 -16.13
CA ASN A 109 6.20 2.84 -15.48
C ASN A 109 6.45 2.07 -14.17
N THR A 110 5.50 1.26 -13.70
CA THR A 110 5.59 0.53 -12.44
C THR A 110 5.10 -0.91 -12.60
N ARG A 111 3.86 -1.20 -12.26
CA ARG A 111 3.28 -2.56 -12.18
C ARG A 111 3.25 -3.32 -13.51
N PHE A 112 3.25 -2.61 -14.64
CA PHE A 112 3.29 -3.22 -15.97
C PHE A 112 4.70 -3.27 -16.56
N LEU A 113 5.73 -3.00 -15.77
CA LEU A 113 7.10 -3.29 -16.18
C LEU A 113 7.23 -4.77 -16.52
N ALA A 114 7.88 -5.04 -17.66
CA ALA A 114 8.02 -6.41 -18.14
C ALA A 114 8.70 -7.34 -17.10
N SER A 115 9.69 -6.83 -16.36
CA SER A 115 10.36 -7.54 -15.27
C SER A 115 9.38 -8.02 -14.22
N ASP A 116 8.50 -7.13 -13.77
CA ASP A 116 7.60 -7.36 -12.65
C ASP A 116 6.47 -8.31 -13.05
N VAL A 117 5.88 -8.10 -14.23
CA VAL A 117 4.82 -9.00 -14.74
C VAL A 117 5.38 -10.40 -14.98
N VAL A 118 6.56 -10.52 -15.57
CA VAL A 118 7.23 -11.82 -15.79
C VAL A 118 7.56 -12.50 -14.46
N GLN A 119 8.05 -11.75 -13.47
CA GLN A 119 8.33 -12.30 -12.15
C GLN A 119 7.06 -12.85 -11.50
N HIS A 120 5.95 -12.13 -11.54
CA HIS A 120 4.67 -12.58 -11.01
C HIS A 120 4.15 -13.84 -11.71
N PHE A 121 4.30 -13.94 -13.04
CA PHE A 121 3.95 -15.17 -13.76
C PHE A 121 4.78 -16.36 -13.32
N ASN A 122 6.10 -16.18 -13.15
CA ASN A 122 6.98 -17.22 -12.67
C ASN A 122 6.64 -17.63 -11.24
N ASP A 123 6.40 -16.68 -10.34
CA ASP A 123 6.04 -16.95 -8.94
C ASP A 123 4.75 -17.78 -8.84
N ILE A 124 3.71 -17.43 -9.62
CA ILE A 124 2.46 -18.19 -9.66
C ILE A 124 2.69 -19.58 -10.27
N TYR A 125 3.46 -19.65 -11.36
CA TYR A 125 3.75 -20.90 -12.03
C TYR A 125 4.52 -21.87 -11.13
N ASP A 126 5.52 -21.39 -10.40
CA ASP A 126 6.31 -22.19 -9.47
C ASP A 126 5.46 -22.79 -8.33
N VAL A 127 4.42 -22.07 -7.90
CA VAL A 127 3.48 -22.57 -6.87
C VAL A 127 2.66 -23.77 -7.36
N ILE A 128 2.27 -23.78 -8.64
CA ILE A 128 1.39 -24.82 -9.20
C ILE A 128 2.15 -25.92 -9.94
N LEU A 129 3.45 -25.74 -10.19
CA LEU A 129 4.27 -26.58 -11.08
C LEU A 129 4.21 -28.08 -10.73
N ASP A 130 4.29 -28.40 -9.45
CA ASP A 130 4.31 -29.80 -8.98
C ASP A 130 2.95 -30.50 -9.16
N GLU A 131 1.84 -29.74 -9.22
CA GLU A 131 0.47 -30.26 -9.40
C GLU A 131 0.07 -30.39 -10.89
N VAL A 132 0.81 -29.79 -11.80
CA VAL A 132 0.52 -29.79 -13.24
C VAL A 132 0.48 -31.22 -13.82
N PRO A 133 1.41 -32.14 -13.52
CA PRO A 133 1.36 -33.51 -14.03
C PRO A 133 0.11 -34.26 -13.61
N ASP A 134 -0.31 -34.13 -12.35
CA ASP A 134 -1.49 -34.79 -11.81
C ASP A 134 -2.77 -34.21 -12.43
N HIS A 135 -2.81 -32.88 -12.63
CA HIS A 135 -3.89 -32.22 -13.36
C HIS A 135 -4.02 -32.74 -14.80
N MET A 136 -2.90 -32.80 -15.54
CA MET A 136 -2.88 -33.30 -16.92
C MET A 136 -3.35 -34.75 -17.00
N GLN A 137 -2.89 -35.61 -16.09
CA GLN A 137 -3.31 -36.99 -16.00
C GLN A 137 -4.82 -37.11 -15.68
N ARG A 138 -5.30 -36.37 -14.70
CA ARG A 138 -6.72 -36.40 -14.29
C ARG A 138 -7.69 -36.02 -15.41
N TRP A 139 -7.32 -35.02 -16.17
CA TRP A 139 -8.20 -34.45 -17.21
C TRP A 139 -7.86 -34.94 -18.61
N ASN A 140 -6.89 -35.88 -18.73
CA ASN A 140 -6.39 -36.41 -20.01
C ASN A 140 -6.04 -35.28 -21.00
N SER A 141 -5.45 -34.18 -20.46
CA SER A 141 -4.98 -33.07 -21.27
C SER A 141 -3.60 -33.37 -21.85
N ASN A 142 -3.44 -33.04 -23.12
CA ASN A 142 -2.13 -33.06 -23.77
C ASN A 142 -1.55 -31.67 -23.94
N ASP A 143 -2.21 -30.65 -23.38
CA ASP A 143 -1.77 -29.27 -23.46
C ASP A 143 -0.51 -29.09 -22.63
N ASN A 144 0.51 -28.49 -23.22
CA ASN A 144 1.73 -28.18 -22.51
C ASN A 144 1.59 -26.81 -21.81
N PRO A 145 1.47 -26.75 -20.47
CA PRO A 145 1.31 -25.49 -19.77
C PRO A 145 2.50 -24.55 -19.95
N TYR A 146 3.72 -25.05 -20.17
CA TYR A 146 4.88 -24.24 -20.50
C TYR A 146 4.67 -23.39 -21.75
N TYR A 147 3.98 -23.94 -22.75
CA TYR A 147 3.67 -23.21 -23.97
C TYR A 147 2.84 -21.96 -23.69
N PHE A 148 1.83 -22.04 -22.84
CA PHE A 148 0.99 -20.90 -22.48
C PHE A 148 1.75 -19.88 -21.63
N VAL A 149 2.54 -20.33 -20.68
CA VAL A 149 3.40 -19.46 -19.85
C VAL A 149 4.42 -18.71 -20.71
N GLU A 150 5.06 -19.36 -21.68
CA GLU A 150 5.96 -18.70 -22.63
C GLU A 150 5.24 -17.60 -23.43
N HIS A 151 4.00 -17.81 -23.83
CA HIS A 151 3.22 -16.78 -24.54
C HIS A 151 2.84 -15.62 -23.63
N MET A 152 2.48 -15.88 -22.37
CA MET A 152 2.22 -14.84 -21.39
C MET A 152 3.49 -14.01 -21.10
N ILE A 153 4.64 -14.67 -21.00
CA ILE A 153 5.93 -13.99 -20.84
C ILE A 153 6.25 -13.14 -22.08
N ASN A 154 6.07 -13.70 -23.29
CA ASN A 154 6.27 -12.95 -24.53
C ASN A 154 5.33 -11.74 -24.64
N PHE A 155 4.09 -11.89 -24.21
CA PHE A 155 3.15 -10.77 -24.10
C PHE A 155 3.68 -9.71 -23.14
N ALA A 156 4.04 -10.09 -21.91
CA ALA A 156 4.52 -9.17 -20.88
C ALA A 156 5.76 -8.37 -21.31
N VAL A 157 6.68 -9.01 -22.03
CA VAL A 157 7.91 -8.37 -22.52
C VAL A 157 7.64 -7.34 -23.61
N ASN A 158 6.69 -7.61 -24.51
CA ASN A 158 6.47 -6.74 -25.67
C ASN A 158 5.33 -5.72 -25.47
N ARG A 159 4.33 -6.05 -24.67
CA ARG A 159 3.11 -5.25 -24.51
C ARG A 159 3.31 -3.79 -24.10
N PRO A 160 4.24 -3.45 -23.18
CA PRO A 160 4.40 -2.05 -22.74
C PRO A 160 4.65 -1.09 -23.88
N GLU A 161 5.51 -1.44 -24.85
CA GLU A 161 5.82 -0.58 -25.97
C GLU A 161 4.61 -0.39 -26.91
N TYR A 162 3.95 -1.49 -27.27
CA TYR A 162 2.74 -1.38 -28.11
C TYR A 162 1.59 -0.66 -27.39
N ALA A 163 1.49 -0.77 -26.06
CA ALA A 163 0.49 -0.02 -25.31
C ALA A 163 0.72 1.49 -25.41
N LYS A 164 1.99 1.96 -25.36
CA LYS A 164 2.33 3.37 -25.60
C LYS A 164 1.97 3.81 -27.03
N GLU A 165 2.32 3.01 -28.03
CA GLU A 165 1.95 3.29 -29.44
C GLU A 165 0.44 3.38 -29.64
N HIS A 166 -0.33 2.50 -28.99
CA HIS A 166 -1.80 2.52 -29.04
C HIS A 166 -2.37 3.78 -28.39
N ILE A 167 -1.82 4.22 -27.26
CA ILE A 167 -2.23 5.47 -26.60
C ILE A 167 -1.98 6.66 -27.53
N LEU A 168 -0.80 6.74 -28.15
CA LEU A 168 -0.47 7.81 -29.11
C LEU A 168 -1.48 7.84 -30.25
N SER A 169 -1.73 6.68 -30.88
CA SER A 169 -2.57 6.60 -32.08
C SER A 169 -4.05 6.88 -31.78
N GLU A 170 -4.60 6.31 -30.71
CA GLU A 170 -6.04 6.40 -30.42
C GLU A 170 -6.46 7.74 -29.81
N LEU A 171 -5.54 8.38 -29.09
CA LEU A 171 -5.82 9.66 -28.43
C LEU A 171 -5.18 10.86 -29.14
N ASN A 172 -4.58 10.63 -30.31
CA ASN A 172 -3.91 11.62 -31.16
C ASN A 172 -2.87 12.44 -30.37
N LEU A 173 -2.05 11.76 -29.59
CA LEU A 173 -0.95 12.36 -28.86
C LEU A 173 0.32 12.33 -29.74
N PRO A 174 1.16 13.39 -29.71
CA PRO A 174 2.31 13.49 -30.63
C PRO A 174 3.42 12.49 -30.31
N ASN A 175 3.77 12.35 -29.04
CA ASN A 175 4.90 11.53 -28.58
C ASN A 175 4.78 11.23 -27.07
N TYR A 176 5.76 10.51 -26.52
CA TYR A 176 6.04 10.43 -25.10
C TYR A 176 7.53 10.66 -24.86
N HIS A 177 7.87 11.12 -23.66
CA HIS A 177 9.24 11.46 -23.29
C HIS A 177 9.55 10.93 -21.89
N ASN A 178 10.83 10.71 -21.65
CA ASN A 178 11.29 10.30 -20.33
C ASN A 178 11.28 11.48 -19.37
N VAL A 179 10.74 11.24 -18.17
CA VAL A 179 10.79 12.14 -17.02
C VAL A 179 11.68 11.47 -15.97
N SER A 180 12.81 12.09 -15.70
CA SER A 180 13.71 11.70 -14.61
C SER A 180 13.37 12.53 -13.38
N LEU A 181 12.98 11.88 -12.29
CA LEU A 181 12.74 12.51 -11.00
C LEU A 181 13.87 12.18 -10.06
N GLU A 182 14.52 13.20 -9.54
CA GLU A 182 15.52 13.08 -8.50
C GLU A 182 14.95 13.57 -7.16
N ASN A 183 15.02 12.71 -6.16
CA ASN A 183 14.82 13.10 -4.78
C ASN A 183 16.19 13.29 -4.13
N SER A 184 16.61 14.53 -3.93
CA SER A 184 17.98 14.82 -3.45
C SER A 184 18.25 14.26 -2.05
N THR A 185 17.21 14.02 -1.26
CA THR A 185 17.25 13.52 0.12
C THR A 185 16.05 12.62 0.40
N PRO A 186 16.10 11.34 -0.01
CA PRO A 186 14.98 10.40 0.11
C PRO A 186 14.47 10.18 1.54
N GLU A 187 15.33 10.41 2.53
CA GLU A 187 15.00 10.35 3.95
C GLU A 187 14.25 11.58 4.47
N PHE A 188 14.22 12.69 3.71
CA PHE A 188 13.57 13.94 4.11
C PHE A 188 12.19 14.13 3.49
N GLY A 189 11.83 13.30 2.52
CA GLY A 189 10.54 13.39 1.84
C GLY A 189 10.46 12.47 0.62
N PHE A 190 9.33 12.53 -0.07
CA PHE A 190 9.10 11.78 -1.29
C PHE A 190 8.37 12.63 -2.33
N ILE A 191 8.43 12.19 -3.59
CA ILE A 191 7.67 12.80 -4.69
C ILE A 191 6.43 11.96 -4.96
N ARG A 192 5.27 12.60 -4.98
CA ARG A 192 4.02 11.96 -5.44
C ARG A 192 3.75 12.36 -6.88
N VAL A 193 3.55 11.38 -7.76
CA VAL A 193 3.24 11.60 -9.17
C VAL A 193 1.77 11.29 -9.42
N ASN A 194 1.02 12.20 -10.03
CA ASN A 194 -0.39 12.09 -10.42
C ASN A 194 -1.33 11.64 -9.27
N ASN A 195 -0.95 11.85 -8.03
CA ASN A 195 -1.59 11.30 -6.82
C ASN A 195 -1.65 9.76 -6.76
N ASN A 196 -0.89 9.06 -7.59
CA ASN A 196 -0.88 7.61 -7.69
C ASN A 196 0.42 6.97 -7.20
N LEU A 197 1.58 7.52 -7.62
CA LEU A 197 2.88 6.93 -7.32
C LEU A 197 3.55 7.67 -6.17
N LYS A 198 4.21 6.93 -5.30
CA LYS A 198 5.11 7.43 -4.27
C LYS A 198 6.53 7.08 -4.68
N ILE A 199 7.34 8.09 -4.98
CA ILE A 199 8.73 7.93 -5.41
C ILE A 199 9.63 8.34 -4.25
N GLN A 200 10.27 7.37 -3.62
CA GLN A 200 11.24 7.55 -2.53
C GLN A 200 12.68 7.30 -2.98
N GLU A 201 12.88 6.73 -4.15
CA GLU A 201 14.19 6.46 -4.72
C GLU A 201 14.94 7.76 -5.00
N LEU A 202 16.29 7.72 -4.90
CA LEU A 202 17.14 8.86 -5.25
C LEU A 202 16.91 9.33 -6.69
N ILE A 203 16.77 8.38 -7.62
CA ILE A 203 16.48 8.65 -9.03
C ILE A 203 15.43 7.64 -9.49
N TRP A 204 14.36 8.15 -10.07
CA TRP A 204 13.31 7.38 -10.72
C TRP A 204 13.07 7.88 -12.14
N ASN A 205 12.71 7.00 -13.05
CA ASN A 205 12.45 7.31 -14.44
C ASN A 205 11.12 6.75 -14.90
N GLY A 206 10.37 7.54 -15.67
CA GLY A 206 9.12 7.10 -16.27
C GLY A 206 8.80 7.84 -17.55
N ASP A 207 8.09 7.17 -18.47
CA ASP A 207 7.67 7.76 -19.74
C ASP A 207 6.27 8.39 -19.59
N TYR A 208 6.13 9.65 -19.98
CA TYR A 208 4.87 10.39 -19.97
C TYR A 208 4.57 11.02 -21.32
N PHE A 209 3.28 11.19 -21.59
CA PHE A 209 2.79 11.58 -22.91
C PHE A 209 2.76 13.10 -23.08
N GLU A 210 3.22 13.56 -24.23
CA GLU A 210 3.14 14.95 -24.66
C GLU A 210 1.69 15.43 -24.72
N GLU A 211 1.43 16.69 -24.39
CA GLU A 211 0.10 17.30 -24.26
C GLU A 211 -0.78 16.74 -23.10
N VAL A 212 -0.20 15.94 -22.23
CA VAL A 212 -0.87 15.42 -21.03
C VAL A 212 -0.04 15.82 -19.81
N PRO A 213 -0.36 16.94 -19.16
CA PRO A 213 0.42 17.40 -18.02
C PRO A 213 0.38 16.39 -16.87
N ILE A 214 1.53 16.18 -16.23
CA ILE A 214 1.65 15.39 -15.01
C ILE A 214 1.64 16.31 -13.80
N THR A 215 1.11 15.82 -12.70
CA THR A 215 1.16 16.52 -11.41
C THR A 215 2.27 15.92 -10.56
N LEU A 216 3.17 16.75 -10.09
CA LEU A 216 4.21 16.37 -9.12
C LEU A 216 3.92 17.10 -7.81
N LYS A 217 3.94 16.36 -6.70
CA LYS A 217 3.81 16.90 -5.36
C LYS A 217 4.99 16.45 -4.51
N ALA A 218 5.72 17.40 -3.98
CA ALA A 218 6.73 17.14 -2.97
C ALA A 218 6.03 16.95 -1.62
N VAL A 219 6.30 15.85 -0.95
CA VAL A 219 5.71 15.53 0.36
C VAL A 219 6.85 15.34 1.34
N PRO A 220 7.11 16.33 2.22
CA PRO A 220 8.15 16.21 3.22
C PRO A 220 7.76 15.19 4.29
N GLU A 221 8.74 14.46 4.81
CA GLU A 221 8.61 13.66 6.02
C GLU A 221 8.66 14.56 7.26
N PHE A 222 8.28 14.00 8.39
CA PHE A 222 8.23 14.71 9.66
C PHE A 222 9.59 15.36 10.04
N GLY A 223 9.57 16.62 10.43
CA GLY A 223 10.77 17.42 10.79
C GLY A 223 11.51 18.01 9.58
N TYR A 224 10.95 17.87 8.39
CA TYR A 224 11.50 18.42 7.16
C TYR A 224 10.47 19.29 6.44
N THR A 225 10.93 20.10 5.53
CA THR A 225 10.08 20.94 4.67
C THR A 225 10.58 20.87 3.23
N PHE A 226 9.64 21.02 2.29
CA PHE A 226 9.99 21.18 0.89
C PHE A 226 10.64 22.55 0.68
N SER A 227 11.77 22.57 0.00
CA SER A 227 12.48 23.81 -0.33
C SER A 227 12.09 24.35 -1.69
N HIS A 228 12.33 23.57 -2.73
CA HIS A 228 12.04 23.97 -4.12
C HIS A 228 12.21 22.80 -5.08
N TRP A 229 11.65 22.96 -6.26
CA TRP A 229 11.97 22.17 -7.45
C TRP A 229 13.09 22.84 -8.24
N SER A 230 13.96 22.04 -8.86
CA SER A 230 14.99 22.52 -9.79
C SER A 230 15.15 21.59 -11.00
N GLY A 231 15.96 22.01 -11.97
CA GLY A 231 16.19 21.28 -13.21
C GLY A 231 15.28 21.77 -14.34
N GLY A 232 14.45 20.89 -14.90
CA GLY A 232 13.52 21.27 -15.96
C GLY A 232 12.39 22.20 -15.54
N VAL A 233 12.15 22.31 -14.23
CA VAL A 233 11.17 23.23 -13.61
C VAL A 233 11.78 23.87 -12.38
N ASP A 234 11.71 25.19 -12.27
CA ASP A 234 12.07 25.93 -11.06
C ASP A 234 10.79 26.44 -10.37
N SER A 235 10.50 25.95 -9.17
CA SER A 235 9.32 26.34 -8.40
C SER A 235 9.51 26.14 -6.90
N ASN A 236 8.87 26.98 -6.09
CA ASN A 236 8.78 26.82 -4.63
C ASN A 236 7.41 26.28 -4.19
N GLU A 237 6.50 26.01 -5.13
CA GLU A 237 5.20 25.41 -4.82
C GLU A 237 5.39 23.90 -4.60
N GLU A 238 4.83 23.36 -3.54
CA GLU A 238 4.90 21.91 -3.24
C GLU A 238 4.29 21.05 -4.35
N GLU A 239 3.23 21.54 -4.98
CA GLU A 239 2.53 20.87 -6.05
C GLU A 239 2.64 21.66 -7.35
N ILE A 240 3.14 21.01 -8.40
CA ILE A 240 3.33 21.59 -9.75
C ILE A 240 2.68 20.71 -10.81
N ASN A 241 2.25 21.34 -11.89
CA ASN A 241 1.86 20.66 -13.12
C ASN A 241 2.97 20.86 -14.16
N VAL A 242 3.42 19.77 -14.78
CA VAL A 242 4.52 19.76 -15.73
C VAL A 242 4.00 19.28 -17.09
N ASP A 243 4.17 20.11 -18.10
CA ASP A 243 3.95 19.73 -19.50
C ASP A 243 5.23 19.07 -20.03
N VAL A 244 5.11 17.85 -20.56
CA VAL A 244 6.23 17.04 -21.02
C VAL A 244 6.32 17.12 -22.54
N TYR A 245 7.26 17.91 -23.08
CA TYR A 245 7.50 18.08 -24.53
C TYR A 245 8.84 17.52 -25.01
N GLU A 246 9.72 17.17 -24.09
CA GLU A 246 11.04 16.60 -24.31
C GLU A 246 11.48 15.83 -23.09
N GLU A 247 12.59 15.12 -23.15
CA GLU A 247 13.20 14.52 -21.96
C GLU A 247 13.48 15.60 -20.91
N ILE A 248 13.04 15.38 -19.67
CA ILE A 248 13.13 16.37 -18.61
C ILE A 248 13.65 15.71 -17.32
N GLU A 249 14.55 16.42 -16.66
CA GLU A 249 15.07 16.05 -15.33
C GLU A 249 14.57 17.06 -14.31
N ILE A 250 13.92 16.60 -13.24
CA ILE A 250 13.34 17.45 -12.18
C ILE A 250 13.82 16.92 -10.84
N THR A 251 14.35 17.81 -10.02
CA THR A 251 14.84 17.49 -8.67
C THR A 251 13.96 18.13 -7.62
N ALA A 252 13.49 17.34 -6.65
CA ALA A 252 12.87 17.82 -5.43
C ALA A 252 13.94 18.04 -4.36
N HIS A 253 13.92 19.21 -3.71
CA HIS A 253 14.82 19.54 -2.62
C HIS A 253 14.04 19.67 -1.31
N PHE A 254 14.40 18.83 -0.34
CA PHE A 254 13.91 18.93 1.03
C PHE A 254 15.02 19.39 1.94
N VAL A 255 14.68 20.08 3.01
CA VAL A 255 15.60 20.59 4.01
C VAL A 255 15.04 20.33 5.41
N GLU A 256 15.90 20.31 6.42
CA GLU A 256 15.44 20.29 7.80
C GLU A 256 14.56 21.52 8.07
N ASP A 257 13.44 21.30 8.70
CA ASP A 257 12.60 22.41 9.12
C ASP A 257 13.28 23.15 10.26
N GLN A 258 13.83 24.33 9.92
CA GLN A 258 14.53 25.21 10.88
C GLN A 258 13.56 26.11 11.64
N THR A 259 12.29 26.14 11.24
CA THR A 259 11.26 26.84 12.00
C THR A 259 10.71 25.85 13.03
N PRO A 260 10.53 26.25 14.31
CA PRO A 260 9.64 25.55 15.19
C PRO A 260 8.22 25.76 14.62
N THR A 261 7.88 25.00 13.59
CA THR A 261 6.48 24.93 13.16
C THR A 261 5.75 24.17 14.24
N ASP A 262 4.63 24.73 14.65
CA ASP A 262 3.64 24.01 15.44
C ASP A 262 3.29 22.74 14.68
N LEU A 263 3.81 21.62 15.13
CA LEU A 263 3.47 20.31 14.56
C LEU A 263 2.00 20.08 14.85
N ASN A 264 1.29 19.54 13.90
CA ASN A 264 -0.10 19.17 14.11
C ASN A 264 -0.21 18.15 15.24
N ILE A 265 -1.27 18.26 16.01
CA ILE A 265 -1.67 17.20 16.94
C ILE A 265 -2.03 15.97 16.10
N VAL A 266 -1.53 14.80 16.49
CA VAL A 266 -1.63 13.55 15.72
C VAL A 266 -2.66 12.62 16.37
N ILE A 267 -3.56 12.05 15.57
CA ILE A 267 -4.42 10.94 15.99
C ILE A 267 -3.54 9.71 16.12
N ASN A 268 -3.35 9.24 17.37
CA ASN A 268 -2.36 8.26 17.75
C ASN A 268 -2.94 6.86 17.97
N GLU A 269 -4.16 6.77 18.50
CA GLU A 269 -4.83 5.50 18.78
C GLU A 269 -6.35 5.64 18.62
N ILE A 270 -7.01 4.56 18.15
CA ILE A 270 -8.46 4.53 17.90
C ILE A 270 -9.03 3.22 18.44
N ASN A 271 -9.89 3.31 19.45
CA ASN A 271 -10.74 2.22 19.89
C ASN A 271 -12.17 2.44 19.38
N TYR A 272 -12.51 1.80 18.28
CA TYR A 272 -13.84 1.92 17.67
C TYR A 272 -14.76 0.75 18.03
N LYS A 273 -14.26 -0.23 18.79
CA LYS A 273 -15.05 -1.35 19.28
C LYS A 273 -14.30 -2.16 20.33
N SER A 274 -14.66 -1.97 21.57
CA SER A 274 -14.17 -2.78 22.69
C SER A 274 -14.63 -4.24 22.61
N SER A 275 -13.96 -5.14 23.32
CA SER A 275 -14.41 -6.54 23.50
C SER A 275 -15.49 -6.63 24.56
N ASP A 276 -16.26 -7.74 24.53
CA ASP A 276 -17.28 -8.02 25.55
C ASP A 276 -16.68 -8.25 26.96
N GLU A 277 -15.41 -8.65 27.04
CA GLU A 277 -14.70 -8.94 28.29
C GLU A 277 -14.04 -7.70 28.91
N PHE A 278 -13.71 -6.71 28.09
CA PHE A 278 -13.08 -5.45 28.50
C PHE A 278 -13.71 -4.29 27.71
N ASN A 279 -14.79 -3.75 28.26
CA ASN A 279 -15.56 -2.69 27.62
C ASN A 279 -15.18 -1.32 28.18
N SER A 280 -14.41 -0.56 27.42
CA SER A 280 -14.06 0.84 27.69
C SER A 280 -14.87 1.85 26.86
N ASP A 281 -15.89 1.35 26.11
CA ASP A 281 -16.60 2.08 25.05
C ASP A 281 -15.64 2.65 23.99
N ASP A 282 -16.14 3.50 23.10
CA ASP A 282 -15.32 4.12 22.04
C ASP A 282 -14.43 5.24 22.60
N TRP A 283 -13.20 5.33 22.14
CA TRP A 283 -12.29 6.41 22.47
C TRP A 283 -11.23 6.60 21.40
N ILE A 284 -10.67 7.80 21.33
CA ILE A 284 -9.50 8.12 20.51
C ILE A 284 -8.42 8.75 21.38
N GLU A 285 -7.18 8.65 20.93
CA GLU A 285 -6.06 9.32 21.57
C GLU A 285 -5.39 10.29 20.61
N LEU A 286 -5.06 11.46 21.11
CA LEU A 286 -4.26 12.48 20.44
C LEU A 286 -2.87 12.54 21.07
N TYR A 287 -1.86 12.73 20.23
CA TYR A 287 -0.48 12.96 20.64
C TYR A 287 0.00 14.35 20.23
N ASN A 288 0.67 15.03 21.14
CA ASN A 288 1.36 16.28 20.87
C ASN A 288 2.85 16.01 20.59
N PRO A 289 3.32 16.06 19.34
CA PRO A 289 4.72 15.83 19.00
C PRO A 289 5.64 17.03 19.28
N ASN A 290 5.07 18.17 19.72
CA ASN A 290 5.81 19.39 19.94
C ASN A 290 6.58 19.35 21.28
N SER A 291 7.71 20.03 21.34
CA SER A 291 8.50 20.25 22.56
C SER A 291 7.91 21.34 23.47
N TYR A 292 6.64 21.69 23.29
CA TYR A 292 5.88 22.63 24.09
C TYR A 292 4.40 22.23 24.14
N SER A 293 3.71 22.70 25.17
CA SER A 293 2.29 22.39 25.37
C SER A 293 1.40 23.10 24.32
N VAL A 294 0.44 22.38 23.79
CA VAL A 294 -0.54 22.89 22.80
C VAL A 294 -1.90 23.04 23.45
N ASN A 295 -2.49 24.24 23.35
CA ASN A 295 -3.84 24.51 23.81
C ASN A 295 -4.84 24.19 22.69
N ILE A 296 -5.65 23.16 22.88
CA ILE A 296 -6.66 22.69 21.94
C ILE A 296 -8.08 23.06 22.38
N SER A 297 -8.23 24.06 23.25
CA SER A 297 -9.54 24.59 23.67
C SER A 297 -10.37 25.02 22.46
N ASN A 298 -11.64 24.65 22.45
CA ASN A 298 -12.58 24.95 21.35
C ASN A 298 -12.22 24.32 20.00
N TRP A 299 -11.25 23.40 19.95
CA TRP A 299 -11.07 22.54 18.80
C TRP A 299 -12.25 21.60 18.66
N ILE A 300 -12.40 20.94 17.52
CA ILE A 300 -13.55 20.11 17.22
C ILE A 300 -13.06 18.73 16.76
N PHE A 301 -13.61 17.69 17.38
CA PHE A 301 -13.55 16.30 16.89
C PHE A 301 -14.87 15.95 16.21
N THR A 302 -14.80 15.34 15.02
CA THR A 302 -15.95 14.78 14.29
C THR A 302 -15.61 13.39 13.73
N ASP A 303 -16.64 12.56 13.50
CA ASP A 303 -16.55 11.35 12.70
C ASP A 303 -16.79 11.65 11.20
N ASP A 304 -17.22 10.68 10.38
CA ASP A 304 -17.55 10.87 8.97
C ASP A 304 -18.84 11.68 8.74
N ASN A 305 -19.62 11.91 9.78
CA ASN A 305 -20.85 12.71 9.76
C ASN A 305 -20.62 14.09 10.37
N ASP A 306 -20.64 15.13 9.55
CA ASP A 306 -20.44 16.53 9.98
C ASP A 306 -21.41 17.03 11.07
N ALA A 307 -22.50 16.31 11.33
CA ALA A 307 -23.42 16.62 12.42
C ALA A 307 -22.96 16.09 13.79
N ASN A 308 -22.07 15.14 13.80
CA ASN A 308 -21.48 14.54 15.00
C ASN A 308 -20.25 15.36 15.39
N THR A 309 -20.37 16.18 16.43
CA THR A 309 -19.30 17.08 16.84
C THR A 309 -19.09 17.06 18.34
N TYR A 310 -17.83 16.93 18.74
CA TYR A 310 -17.38 17.15 20.10
C TYR A 310 -16.48 18.38 20.15
N VAL A 311 -16.80 19.35 20.98
CA VAL A 311 -16.01 20.57 21.16
C VAL A 311 -15.16 20.42 22.41
N PHE A 312 -13.84 20.51 22.27
CA PHE A 312 -12.92 20.42 23.39
C PHE A 312 -13.17 21.55 24.41
N PRO A 313 -13.29 21.22 25.70
CA PRO A 313 -13.52 22.21 26.77
C PRO A 313 -12.46 23.33 26.82
N GLU A 314 -12.80 24.45 27.41
CA GLU A 314 -11.82 25.49 27.73
C GLU A 314 -10.71 24.96 28.65
N ASN A 315 -9.48 25.39 28.42
CA ASN A 315 -8.27 24.96 29.12
C ASN A 315 -7.87 23.49 28.87
N THR A 316 -8.31 22.90 27.77
CA THR A 316 -7.80 21.61 27.32
C THR A 316 -6.40 21.82 26.71
N ILE A 317 -5.40 21.27 27.38
CA ILE A 317 -3.97 21.44 27.01
C ILE A 317 -3.34 20.05 26.91
N ILE A 318 -2.72 19.76 25.77
CA ILE A 318 -1.84 18.58 25.63
C ILE A 318 -0.42 19.04 25.92
N GLN A 319 0.20 18.47 26.95
CA GLN A 319 1.57 18.82 27.33
C GLN A 319 2.55 18.46 26.21
N GLU A 320 3.77 18.98 26.30
CA GLU A 320 4.88 18.60 25.40
C GLU A 320 5.09 17.10 25.36
N GLU A 321 5.24 16.53 24.15
CA GLU A 321 5.49 15.10 23.91
C GLU A 321 4.55 14.16 24.70
N SER A 322 3.29 14.56 24.83
CA SER A 322 2.29 13.87 25.67
C SER A 322 1.01 13.55 24.92
N TYR A 323 0.18 12.72 25.55
CA TYR A 323 -1.05 12.20 25.01
C TYR A 323 -2.27 12.84 25.68
N LEU A 324 -3.43 12.75 25.05
CA LEU A 324 -4.75 13.05 25.60
C LEU A 324 -5.78 12.10 25.03
N VAL A 325 -6.51 11.41 25.89
CA VAL A 325 -7.58 10.51 25.46
C VAL A 325 -8.92 11.26 25.45
N ILE A 326 -9.71 11.05 24.39
CA ILE A 326 -11.07 11.54 24.26
C ILE A 326 -12.02 10.35 24.31
N VAL A 327 -12.90 10.33 25.30
CA VAL A 327 -13.73 9.17 25.60
C VAL A 327 -15.20 9.44 25.34
N LYS A 328 -15.91 8.44 24.88
CA LYS A 328 -17.36 8.50 24.70
C LYS A 328 -18.10 8.36 26.03
N ASP A 329 -17.65 7.44 26.88
CA ASP A 329 -18.21 7.16 28.20
C ASP A 329 -17.10 7.19 29.26
N ILE A 330 -17.18 8.17 30.19
CA ILE A 330 -16.19 8.34 31.25
C ILE A 330 -16.25 7.20 32.28
N ASP A 331 -17.44 6.73 32.60
CA ASP A 331 -17.62 5.69 33.62
C ASP A 331 -17.05 4.35 33.12
N ASP A 332 -17.33 3.97 31.88
CA ASP A 332 -16.82 2.73 31.27
C ASP A 332 -15.30 2.83 31.05
N PHE A 333 -14.80 3.97 30.55
CA PHE A 333 -13.35 4.14 30.36
C PHE A 333 -12.59 4.11 31.69
N SER A 334 -13.03 4.88 32.69
CA SER A 334 -12.35 4.93 34.00
C SER A 334 -12.44 3.62 34.80
N ALA A 335 -13.49 2.82 34.58
CA ALA A 335 -13.59 1.49 35.14
C ALA A 335 -12.59 0.51 34.53
N SER A 336 -12.33 0.66 33.22
CA SER A 336 -11.39 -0.17 32.47
C SER A 336 -9.94 0.26 32.67
N PHE A 337 -9.67 1.57 32.74
CA PHE A 337 -8.34 2.17 32.86
C PHE A 337 -8.24 3.06 34.12
N SER A 338 -8.36 2.46 35.30
CA SER A 338 -8.40 3.17 36.58
C SER A 338 -7.17 4.02 36.91
N GLU A 339 -6.02 3.73 36.32
CA GLU A 339 -4.75 4.45 36.54
C GLU A 339 -4.58 5.65 35.60
N ILE A 340 -5.42 5.79 34.58
CA ILE A 340 -5.34 6.86 33.60
C ILE A 340 -6.23 8.04 34.06
N SER A 341 -5.65 9.22 34.11
CA SER A 341 -6.36 10.44 34.50
C SER A 341 -6.32 11.55 33.44
N ASN A 342 -5.56 11.36 32.36
CA ASN A 342 -5.42 12.35 31.29
C ASN A 342 -6.38 12.05 30.15
N TYR A 343 -7.67 12.26 30.40
CA TYR A 343 -8.73 12.13 29.41
C TYR A 343 -9.75 13.24 29.53
N VAL A 344 -10.46 13.48 28.45
CA VAL A 344 -11.62 14.37 28.36
C VAL A 344 -12.78 13.64 27.67
N GLY A 345 -13.99 14.09 27.87
CA GLY A 345 -15.21 13.50 27.28
C GLY A 345 -16.41 14.29 27.75
N GLU A 346 -17.60 13.91 27.47
CA GLU A 346 -18.07 12.75 26.73
C GLU A 346 -18.52 13.19 25.33
N PHE A 347 -18.14 12.45 24.28
CA PHE A 347 -18.77 12.69 22.98
C PHE A 347 -20.02 11.81 22.82
N ASP A 348 -21.08 12.32 22.15
CA ASP A 348 -22.43 11.74 22.15
C ASP A 348 -22.76 10.89 20.91
N PHE A 349 -21.74 10.51 20.14
CA PHE A 349 -21.87 9.65 18.97
C PHE A 349 -21.00 8.39 19.14
N GLY A 350 -21.14 7.41 18.28
CA GLY A 350 -20.34 6.18 18.30
C GLY A 350 -19.47 6.09 17.06
N LEU A 351 -18.31 5.48 17.20
CA LEU A 351 -17.43 5.17 16.09
C LEU A 351 -17.91 3.89 15.37
N SER A 352 -17.89 3.91 14.04
CA SER A 352 -18.39 2.78 13.25
C SER A 352 -17.45 1.58 13.30
N SER A 353 -17.98 0.42 13.65
CA SER A 353 -17.23 -0.84 13.66
C SER A 353 -16.86 -1.39 12.28
N SER A 354 -17.25 -0.74 11.20
CA SER A 354 -16.94 -1.18 9.83
C SER A 354 -16.03 -0.21 9.08
N SER A 355 -16.29 1.08 9.16
CA SER A 355 -15.48 2.14 8.57
C SER A 355 -15.95 3.50 9.08
N ASP A 356 -15.03 4.39 9.35
CA ASP A 356 -15.31 5.75 9.81
C ASP A 356 -14.17 6.70 9.45
N ALA A 357 -14.37 7.99 9.75
CA ALA A 357 -13.34 9.02 9.74
C ALA A 357 -13.18 9.61 11.14
N ILE A 358 -11.96 9.83 11.56
CA ILE A 358 -11.63 10.64 12.73
C ILE A 358 -11.04 11.95 12.20
N ARG A 359 -11.64 13.08 12.52
CA ARG A 359 -11.22 14.38 12.00
C ARG A 359 -11.09 15.40 13.14
N ILE A 360 -9.93 16.02 13.23
CA ILE A 360 -9.62 17.03 14.24
C ILE A 360 -9.47 18.39 13.56
N PHE A 361 -10.26 19.35 13.97
CA PHE A 361 -10.20 20.73 13.48
C PHE A 361 -9.78 21.68 14.61
N ASN A 362 -9.01 22.70 14.28
CA ASN A 362 -8.76 23.77 15.22
C ASN A 362 -9.99 24.70 15.38
N SER A 363 -9.90 25.69 16.27
CA SER A 363 -10.97 26.65 16.53
C SER A 363 -11.35 27.54 15.32
N GLU A 364 -10.52 27.58 14.29
CA GLU A 364 -10.75 28.28 13.02
C GLU A 364 -11.32 27.36 11.94
N MET A 365 -11.70 26.13 12.28
CA MET A 365 -12.19 25.10 11.36
C MET A 365 -11.15 24.66 10.31
N VAL A 366 -9.86 24.78 10.62
CA VAL A 366 -8.78 24.22 9.82
C VAL A 366 -8.48 22.82 10.33
N ILE A 367 -8.47 21.85 9.40
CA ILE A 367 -8.17 20.46 9.75
C ILE A 367 -6.72 20.36 10.24
N GLN A 368 -6.55 19.68 11.35
CA GLN A 368 -5.24 19.44 11.96
C GLN A 368 -4.76 18.02 11.71
N ASP A 369 -5.69 17.08 11.75
CA ASP A 369 -5.41 15.69 11.44
C ASP A 369 -6.68 14.94 11.03
N GLU A 370 -6.53 13.90 10.19
CA GLU A 370 -7.65 13.13 9.63
C GLU A 370 -7.24 11.70 9.32
N VAL A 371 -8.00 10.75 9.82
CA VAL A 371 -7.80 9.31 9.58
C VAL A 371 -9.09 8.66 9.10
N TYR A 372 -9.07 8.02 7.94
CA TYR A 372 -10.14 7.15 7.44
C TYR A 372 -9.77 5.70 7.64
N TYR A 373 -10.44 5.01 8.55
CA TYR A 373 -10.15 3.60 8.81
C TYR A 373 -11.27 2.67 8.33
N THR A 374 -10.91 1.39 8.17
CA THR A 374 -11.87 0.29 7.98
C THR A 374 -11.48 -0.91 8.83
N SER A 375 -12.46 -1.75 9.19
CA SER A 375 -12.22 -3.00 9.94
C SER A 375 -11.76 -4.16 9.06
N SER A 376 -11.24 -3.91 7.86
CA SER A 376 -10.82 -4.94 6.90
C SER A 376 -9.54 -4.54 6.18
N PHE A 377 -8.82 -5.55 5.69
CA PHE A 377 -7.61 -5.33 4.89
C PHE A 377 -7.80 -4.19 3.85
N PRO A 378 -6.84 -3.26 3.70
CA PRO A 378 -5.46 -3.30 4.22
C PRO A 378 -5.24 -2.78 5.66
N TRP A 379 -6.29 -2.37 6.36
CA TRP A 379 -6.22 -1.97 7.77
C TRP A 379 -6.03 -3.19 8.69
N PRO A 380 -5.40 -3.02 9.85
CA PRO A 380 -5.34 -4.08 10.87
C PRO A 380 -6.74 -4.54 11.29
N ASP A 381 -6.97 -5.84 11.41
CA ASP A 381 -8.31 -6.44 11.57
C ASP A 381 -8.69 -6.82 13.01
N LEU A 382 -7.73 -6.85 13.94
CA LEU A 382 -7.99 -7.23 15.35
C LEU A 382 -8.70 -6.15 16.19
N GLY A 383 -8.82 -4.92 15.69
CA GLY A 383 -9.53 -3.83 16.36
C GLY A 383 -11.06 -3.96 16.37
N ASN A 384 -11.63 -4.99 15.73
CA ASN A 384 -13.08 -5.12 15.57
C ASN A 384 -13.74 -5.99 16.67
N GLY A 385 -13.47 -5.66 17.94
CA GLY A 385 -14.08 -6.33 19.09
C GLY A 385 -13.30 -7.55 19.60
N ASP A 386 -12.10 -7.78 19.09
CA ASP A 386 -11.19 -8.83 19.55
C ASP A 386 -10.29 -8.37 20.71
N GLY A 387 -10.54 -7.17 21.25
CA GLY A 387 -9.82 -6.61 22.39
C GLY A 387 -8.56 -5.83 22.01
N TYR A 388 -8.44 -5.40 20.76
CA TYR A 388 -7.32 -4.57 20.28
C TYR A 388 -7.84 -3.24 19.74
N THR A 389 -6.97 -2.24 19.71
CA THR A 389 -7.21 -0.94 19.12
C THR A 389 -6.43 -0.79 17.80
N LEU A 390 -6.69 0.26 17.05
CA LEU A 390 -5.78 0.71 16.00
C LEU A 390 -4.74 1.62 16.64
N GLU A 391 -3.48 1.24 16.58
CA GLU A 391 -2.35 1.94 17.16
C GLU A 391 -1.44 2.45 16.05
N LEU A 392 -1.14 3.75 16.02
CA LEU A 392 -0.18 4.33 15.10
C LEU A 392 1.23 3.86 15.49
N ILE A 393 1.96 3.23 14.56
CA ILE A 393 3.28 2.64 14.80
C ILE A 393 4.30 3.70 15.26
N SER A 394 4.22 4.89 14.71
CA SER A 394 5.03 6.04 15.13
C SER A 394 4.30 7.33 14.77
N PRO A 395 4.29 8.35 15.67
CA PRO A 395 3.70 9.66 15.37
C PRO A 395 4.33 10.41 14.19
N SER A 396 5.48 9.96 13.70
CA SER A 396 6.16 10.53 12.53
C SER A 396 5.70 9.92 11.19
N LEU A 397 4.86 8.88 11.22
CA LEU A 397 4.34 8.26 10.01
C LEU A 397 3.09 8.98 9.52
N ASP A 398 2.83 8.88 8.22
CA ASP A 398 1.57 9.33 7.62
C ASP A 398 0.43 8.42 8.11
N ASN A 399 -0.35 8.93 9.07
CA ASN A 399 -1.45 8.17 9.68
C ASN A 399 -2.69 8.03 8.79
N SER A 400 -2.71 8.65 7.62
CA SER A 400 -3.73 8.39 6.60
C SER A 400 -3.55 7.04 5.89
N LEU A 401 -2.40 6.38 6.07
CA LEU A 401 -2.03 5.13 5.42
C LEU A 401 -2.24 3.92 6.32
N PRO A 402 -2.91 2.85 5.84
CA PRO A 402 -3.15 1.64 6.64
C PRO A 402 -1.87 0.97 7.17
N GLU A 403 -0.77 1.02 6.41
CA GLU A 403 0.53 0.45 6.80
C GLU A 403 1.22 1.19 7.95
N SER A 404 0.74 2.37 8.32
CA SER A 404 1.20 3.10 9.49
C SER A 404 0.55 2.64 10.79
N TRP A 405 -0.45 1.77 10.71
CA TRP A 405 -1.24 1.30 11.84
C TRP A 405 -1.03 -0.18 12.14
N THR A 406 -1.27 -0.55 13.37
CA THR A 406 -1.12 -1.92 13.88
C THR A 406 -2.11 -2.23 15.00
N ASN A 407 -2.09 -3.47 15.50
CA ASN A 407 -2.80 -3.93 16.71
C ASN A 407 -1.77 -4.60 17.63
N PHE A 408 -1.02 -3.84 18.40
CA PHE A 408 0.05 -4.40 19.25
C PHE A 408 -0.42 -4.81 20.62
N ASN A 409 -1.19 -3.94 21.27
CA ASN A 409 -1.53 -4.11 22.67
C ASN A 409 -2.96 -4.60 22.83
N GLU A 410 -3.14 -5.69 23.60
CA GLU A 410 -4.46 -6.11 24.05
C GLU A 410 -5.04 -5.00 24.93
N TYR A 411 -6.23 -4.52 24.56
CA TYR A 411 -6.96 -3.39 25.16
C TYR A 411 -6.39 -2.00 24.88
N GLY A 412 -5.34 -1.90 24.03
CA GLY A 412 -4.69 -0.64 23.69
C GLY A 412 -3.65 -0.16 24.70
N SER A 413 -3.11 1.03 24.43
CA SER A 413 -2.05 1.66 25.22
C SER A 413 -2.35 3.13 25.53
N PRO A 414 -3.57 3.48 26.02
CA PRO A 414 -3.93 4.87 26.23
C PRO A 414 -2.98 5.55 27.21
N ASN A 415 -2.48 6.74 26.82
CA ASN A 415 -1.53 7.58 27.55
C ASN A 415 -0.10 7.00 27.63
N GLU A 416 0.22 6.01 26.82
CA GLU A 416 1.53 5.40 26.69
C GLU A 416 1.98 5.34 25.21
N VAL A 417 3.21 4.94 24.98
CA VAL A 417 3.72 4.72 23.61
C VAL A 417 3.05 3.48 23.01
N ASN A 418 2.47 3.60 21.85
CA ASN A 418 1.85 2.52 21.07
C ASN A 418 2.86 1.46 20.65
N SER A 419 3.50 0.79 21.45
CA SER A 419 4.31 -0.37 21.09
C SER A 419 4.89 -1.01 22.32
N PRO A 420 4.85 -2.32 22.41
CA PRO A 420 5.52 -3.03 23.49
C PRO A 420 7.02 -2.89 23.33
N THR A 421 7.64 -1.79 23.70
CA THR A 421 9.06 -1.54 23.52
C THR A 421 9.53 -1.08 22.15
N ALA A 422 9.10 0.03 21.72
CA ALA A 422 9.91 0.65 20.69
C ALA A 422 10.55 1.92 21.22
N SER A 423 11.71 1.78 21.78
CA SER A 423 12.74 2.68 21.35
C SER A 423 13.02 2.33 19.87
N ILE A 424 12.23 2.88 18.94
CA ILE A 424 12.58 2.89 17.53
C ILE A 424 13.66 3.96 17.35
N ASN A 425 14.81 3.67 17.85
CA ASN A 425 16.04 4.10 17.24
C ASN A 425 16.44 2.95 16.31
N ASN A 426 16.07 3.07 15.02
CA ASN A 426 16.34 2.11 13.96
C ASN A 426 15.75 0.71 14.21
N ILE A 427 14.55 0.43 13.65
CA ILE A 427 14.24 -0.94 13.26
C ILE A 427 15.18 -1.27 12.10
N GLU A 428 16.42 -1.57 12.41
CA GLU A 428 17.27 -2.33 11.52
C GLU A 428 16.67 -3.72 11.48
N GLN A 429 15.91 -3.99 10.42
CA GLN A 429 15.39 -5.32 10.16
C GLN A 429 16.54 -6.30 10.25
N ILE A 430 16.37 -7.40 10.98
CA ILE A 430 17.37 -8.47 10.99
C ILE A 430 17.67 -8.84 9.54
N LYS A 431 18.84 -8.45 9.05
CA LYS A 431 19.29 -8.77 7.70
C LYS A 431 19.72 -10.23 7.69
N ALA A 432 18.89 -11.10 7.12
CA ALA A 432 19.16 -12.53 7.08
C ALA A 432 18.80 -13.13 5.73
N VAL A 433 19.64 -14.07 5.28
CA VAL A 433 19.47 -14.82 4.04
C VAL A 433 19.64 -16.31 4.29
N LEU A 434 18.78 -17.13 3.68
CA LEU A 434 18.84 -18.59 3.72
C LEU A 434 19.31 -19.13 2.37
N TRP A 435 20.36 -19.99 2.36
CA TRP A 435 20.83 -20.58 1.12
C TRP A 435 21.52 -21.95 1.35
N PRO A 436 21.46 -22.89 0.38
CA PRO A 436 20.59 -22.85 -0.79
C PRO A 436 19.11 -22.98 -0.39
N ASN A 437 18.22 -22.41 -1.19
CA ASN A 437 16.79 -22.59 -1.07
C ASN A 437 16.24 -22.82 -2.50
N PRO A 438 15.73 -24.01 -2.84
CA PRO A 438 15.53 -25.21 -2.03
C PRO A 438 16.81 -25.90 -1.52
N VAL A 439 16.72 -26.50 -0.32
CA VAL A 439 17.84 -27.17 0.35
C VAL A 439 17.72 -28.70 0.29
N GLU A 440 18.87 -29.39 0.10
CA GLU A 440 18.94 -30.87 0.16
C GLU A 440 19.45 -31.36 1.52
N ASN A 441 20.62 -30.93 1.95
CA ASN A 441 21.27 -31.50 3.13
C ASN A 441 21.69 -30.46 4.17
N SER A 442 22.04 -29.24 3.77
CA SER A 442 22.61 -28.23 4.63
C SER A 442 22.15 -26.84 4.26
N LEU A 443 21.52 -26.16 5.19
CA LEU A 443 21.02 -24.79 5.08
C LEU A 443 21.99 -23.83 5.78
N ASN A 444 22.46 -22.84 5.09
CA ASN A 444 23.21 -21.74 5.68
C ASN A 444 22.25 -20.61 6.00
N ILE A 445 22.35 -20.10 7.22
CA ILE A 445 21.61 -18.97 7.75
C ILE A 445 22.64 -17.86 7.93
N THR A 446 22.67 -16.91 7.00
CA THR A 446 23.59 -15.78 7.07
C THR A 446 22.86 -14.58 7.67
N LEU A 447 23.41 -14.01 8.74
CA LEU A 447 22.90 -12.87 9.47
C LEU A 447 23.91 -11.73 9.37
N ASN A 448 23.46 -10.53 9.10
CA ASN A 448 24.26 -9.33 9.31
C ASN A 448 23.82 -8.68 10.64
N ILE A 449 24.69 -8.65 11.61
CA ILE A 449 24.42 -8.20 12.98
C ILE A 449 25.02 -6.81 13.17
N ASP A 450 24.17 -5.84 13.35
CA ASP A 450 24.54 -4.43 13.53
C ASP A 450 24.74 -4.06 15.01
N TYR A 451 24.16 -4.83 15.95
CA TYR A 451 24.40 -4.69 17.39
C TYR A 451 24.41 -6.05 18.10
N SER A 452 25.23 -6.15 19.15
CA SER A 452 25.44 -7.40 19.88
C SER A 452 24.36 -7.59 20.94
N THR A 453 23.52 -8.63 20.79
CA THR A 453 22.52 -9.04 21.77
C THR A 453 22.31 -10.56 21.71
N THR A 454 21.40 -11.09 22.53
CA THR A 454 21.04 -12.52 22.48
C THR A 454 20.05 -12.75 21.35
N TYR A 455 20.39 -13.68 20.46
CA TYR A 455 19.52 -14.14 19.37
C TYR A 455 19.07 -15.57 19.58
N SER A 456 17.82 -15.87 19.20
CA SER A 456 17.30 -17.22 19.02
C SER A 456 16.98 -17.46 17.54
N ILE A 457 17.35 -18.63 17.03
CA ILE A 457 16.99 -19.08 15.69
C ILE A 457 16.25 -20.41 15.82
N ASP A 458 14.98 -20.39 15.50
CA ASP A 458 14.06 -21.48 15.70
C ASP A 458 13.46 -21.97 14.39
N LEU A 459 13.34 -23.30 14.24
CA LEU A 459 12.76 -23.97 13.10
C LEU A 459 11.31 -24.37 13.41
N PHE A 460 10.41 -24.00 12.50
CA PHE A 460 8.98 -24.32 12.59
C PHE A 460 8.49 -25.07 11.35
N ASP A 461 7.46 -25.88 11.54
CA ASP A 461 6.64 -26.35 10.44
C ASP A 461 5.58 -25.31 10.04
N LEU A 462 4.83 -25.60 8.95
CA LEU A 462 3.75 -24.69 8.49
C LEU A 462 2.55 -24.58 9.45
N LYS A 463 2.46 -25.45 10.47
CA LYS A 463 1.43 -25.36 11.49
C LYS A 463 1.86 -24.52 12.69
N GLY A 464 3.05 -23.92 12.61
CA GLY A 464 3.60 -23.10 13.71
C GLY A 464 4.20 -23.92 14.86
N VAL A 465 4.41 -25.24 14.69
CA VAL A 465 5.05 -26.07 15.71
C VAL A 465 6.55 -25.85 15.67
N ASN A 466 7.14 -25.44 16.79
CA ASN A 466 8.60 -25.35 16.92
C ASN A 466 9.19 -26.77 16.90
N LEU A 467 9.93 -27.08 15.84
CA LEU A 467 10.60 -28.37 15.64
C LEU A 467 11.96 -28.42 16.31
N LYS A 468 12.67 -27.27 16.36
CA LYS A 468 14.02 -27.18 16.92
C LYS A 468 14.48 -25.73 17.09
N THR A 469 15.16 -25.45 18.20
CA THR A 469 16.03 -24.27 18.32
C THR A 469 17.38 -24.62 17.73
N ILE A 470 17.74 -23.92 16.64
CA ILE A 470 19.00 -24.10 15.91
C ILE A 470 20.14 -23.40 16.63
N PHE A 471 19.86 -22.20 17.15
CA PHE A 471 20.82 -21.39 17.89
C PHE A 471 20.11 -20.59 18.99
N ASN A 472 20.77 -20.39 20.11
CA ASN A 472 20.36 -19.46 21.17
C ASN A 472 21.61 -18.97 21.90
N GLY A 473 21.88 -17.68 21.82
CA GLY A 473 23.05 -17.08 22.46
C GLY A 473 23.39 -15.69 21.91
N ASN A 474 24.43 -15.08 22.46
CA ASN A 474 24.92 -13.80 21.98
C ASN A 474 25.63 -13.93 20.64
N LEU A 475 25.28 -13.05 19.69
CA LEU A 475 26.00 -12.87 18.44
C LEU A 475 26.77 -11.54 18.47
N GLY A 476 27.99 -11.55 17.96
CA GLY A 476 28.80 -10.35 17.81
C GLY A 476 28.45 -9.58 16.53
N LEU A 477 29.00 -8.37 16.39
CA LEU A 477 28.83 -7.52 15.22
C LEU A 477 29.39 -8.16 13.95
N GLY A 478 28.73 -7.91 12.81
CA GLY A 478 29.15 -8.32 11.48
C GLY A 478 28.39 -9.52 10.91
N ASP A 479 28.93 -10.08 9.83
CA ASP A 479 28.31 -11.21 9.13
C ASP A 479 28.55 -12.54 9.88
N ILE A 480 27.48 -13.13 10.34
CA ILE A 480 27.46 -14.42 11.04
C ILE A 480 26.84 -15.46 10.13
N ASN A 481 27.48 -16.61 10.00
CA ASN A 481 26.96 -17.74 9.22
C ASN A 481 26.76 -18.96 10.14
N ILE A 482 25.49 -19.42 10.22
CA ILE A 482 25.09 -20.60 10.99
C ILE A 482 24.66 -21.67 10.01
N ASN A 483 25.32 -22.83 10.10
CA ASN A 483 24.99 -23.97 9.25
C ASN A 483 24.06 -24.95 9.98
N TYR A 484 22.93 -25.29 9.35
CA TYR A 484 21.98 -26.26 9.87
C TYR A 484 21.85 -27.47 8.95
N GLN A 485 22.02 -28.69 9.49
CA GLN A 485 21.85 -29.94 8.75
C GLN A 485 20.37 -30.31 8.67
N THR A 486 19.82 -30.31 7.45
CA THR A 486 18.40 -30.56 7.18
C THR A 486 18.08 -32.04 6.86
N GLY A 487 19.08 -32.95 6.94
CA GLY A 487 18.90 -34.34 6.56
C GLY A 487 17.84 -35.13 7.32
N ASN A 488 17.43 -34.66 8.48
CA ASN A 488 16.35 -35.25 9.31
C ASN A 488 14.96 -34.66 9.02
N LEU A 489 14.85 -33.67 8.14
CA LEU A 489 13.59 -33.08 7.73
C LEU A 489 13.03 -33.84 6.52
N SER A 490 11.75 -34.10 6.53
CA SER A 490 11.03 -34.58 5.33
C SER A 490 10.99 -33.47 4.26
N ALA A 491 10.81 -33.87 3.00
CA ALA A 491 10.56 -32.90 1.95
C ALA A 491 9.32 -32.05 2.29
N GLY A 492 9.42 -30.74 2.16
CA GLY A 492 8.35 -29.81 2.55
C GLY A 492 8.83 -28.38 2.78
N ILE A 493 7.89 -27.53 3.17
CA ILE A 493 8.13 -26.12 3.47
C ILE A 493 8.30 -25.96 4.99
N TYR A 494 9.29 -25.16 5.36
CA TYR A 494 9.64 -24.87 6.74
C TYR A 494 9.89 -23.37 6.92
N LEU A 495 9.79 -22.89 8.16
CA LEU A 495 10.03 -21.51 8.55
C LEU A 495 11.20 -21.44 9.53
N ILE A 496 12.11 -20.49 9.30
CA ILE A 496 13.11 -20.08 10.28
C ILE A 496 12.66 -18.76 10.89
N LYS A 497 12.44 -18.76 12.21
CA LYS A 497 12.22 -17.54 12.99
C LYS A 497 13.53 -17.17 13.65
N ILE A 498 14.00 -15.95 13.39
CA ILE A 498 15.15 -15.34 14.03
C ILE A 498 14.63 -14.25 14.94
N SER A 499 14.91 -14.30 16.22
CA SER A 499 14.45 -13.30 17.19
C SER A 499 15.59 -12.83 18.06
N SER A 500 15.61 -11.53 18.39
CA SER A 500 16.52 -10.95 19.37
C SER A 500 15.87 -10.87 20.75
N SER A 501 16.66 -10.73 21.81
CA SER A 501 16.15 -10.52 23.19
C SER A 501 15.36 -9.21 23.34
N ASP A 502 15.50 -8.28 22.39
CA ASP A 502 14.84 -6.98 22.39
C ASP A 502 13.50 -7.01 21.64
N GLY A 503 12.98 -8.20 21.34
CA GLY A 503 11.66 -8.40 20.75
C GLY A 503 11.63 -8.35 19.21
N ILE A 504 12.71 -7.95 18.53
CA ILE A 504 12.77 -7.91 17.07
C ILE A 504 12.82 -9.34 16.53
N TYR A 505 12.03 -9.66 15.50
CA TYR A 505 12.08 -10.96 14.86
C TYR A 505 11.93 -10.88 13.34
N LYS A 506 12.43 -11.91 12.65
CA LYS A 506 12.25 -12.14 11.22
C LYS A 506 11.91 -13.59 10.95
N ILE A 507 10.94 -13.82 10.06
CA ILE A 507 10.57 -15.17 9.60
C ILE A 507 10.94 -15.31 8.15
N ILE A 508 11.66 -16.39 7.81
CA ILE A 508 12.09 -16.68 6.45
C ILE A 508 11.70 -18.12 6.10
N LYS A 509 11.05 -18.28 4.96
CA LYS A 509 10.63 -19.59 4.43
C LYS A 509 11.78 -20.27 3.66
N PHE A 510 11.90 -21.59 3.81
CA PHE A 510 12.72 -22.41 2.92
C PHE A 510 12.02 -23.72 2.54
N ILE A 511 12.48 -24.30 1.44
CA ILE A 511 11.96 -25.56 0.88
C ILE A 511 13.01 -26.65 1.08
N LYS A 512 12.63 -27.75 1.73
CA LYS A 512 13.42 -28.98 1.83
C LYS A 512 13.01 -29.92 0.69
N LYS A 513 13.99 -30.34 -0.14
CA LYS A 513 13.83 -31.37 -1.16
C LYS A 513 13.92 -32.77 -0.57
#